data_4ef18eff968eabcd3cf1905c53744147
#
_entry.id   4ef18eff968eabcd3cf1905c53744147
#
_cell.length_a   1.000
_cell.length_b   1.000
_cell.length_c   1.000
_cell.angle_alpha   90.00
_cell.angle_beta   90.00
_cell.angle_gamma   90.00
#
_symmetry.space_group_name_H-M   'P 1'
#
loop_
_entity.id
_entity.type
_entity.pdbx_description
1 polymer ?
#
loop_
_entity_poly.entity_id
_entity_poly.type
_entity_poly.pdbx_seq_one_letter_code
_entity_poly.pdbx_strand_id
1 'polypeptide(L)'
;MSKVAAIQAAFESGDAETLEDLIHDDYQFIPHVGGMVMSKSDMIAIAGSGGVSMENHRVLFENDEVGGEHGIAHFANGSTSEAVLTFNRFKDGKLIHTETGATPLSDDYKLIGQ
;
A
#
# COMPACT_ATOMS: atom_id res chain seq x y z
N MET A 1 -6.53 10.44 -13.28
CA MET A 1 -5.77 9.20 -13.02
C MET A 1 -5.33 9.15 -11.56
N SER A 2 -5.50 8.01 -10.92
CA SER A 2 -5.11 7.86 -9.52
C SER A 2 -3.64 7.46 -9.38
N LYS A 3 -2.86 8.26 -8.66
CA LYS A 3 -1.48 7.92 -8.32
C LYS A 3 -1.44 6.75 -7.32
N VAL A 4 -2.37 6.74 -6.37
CA VAL A 4 -2.47 5.63 -5.39
C VAL A 4 -2.68 4.31 -6.11
N ALA A 5 -3.63 4.25 -7.05
CA ALA A 5 -3.91 3.03 -7.81
C ALA A 5 -2.70 2.63 -8.68
N ALA A 6 -2.03 3.59 -9.30
CA ALA A 6 -0.86 3.32 -10.14
C ALA A 6 0.31 2.76 -9.33
N ILE A 7 0.53 3.30 -8.12
CA ILE A 7 1.59 2.83 -7.22
C ILE A 7 1.28 1.42 -6.72
N GLN A 8 0.03 1.15 -6.33
CA GLN A 8 -0.36 -0.18 -5.88
C GLN A 8 -0.17 -1.23 -6.98
N ALA A 9 -0.60 -0.92 -8.20
CA ALA A 9 -0.43 -1.82 -9.34
C ALA A 9 1.06 -2.07 -9.64
N ALA A 10 1.88 -1.02 -9.60
CA ALA A 10 3.31 -1.14 -9.84
C ALA A 10 4.01 -1.94 -8.75
N PHE A 11 3.59 -1.77 -7.49
CA PHE A 11 4.14 -2.55 -6.38
C PHE A 11 3.84 -4.04 -6.54
N GLU A 12 2.60 -4.40 -6.86
CA GLU A 12 2.23 -5.81 -7.04
C GLU A 12 2.93 -6.45 -8.24
N SER A 13 3.06 -5.72 -9.35
CA SER A 13 3.67 -6.24 -10.57
C SER A 13 5.20 -6.20 -10.59
N GLY A 14 5.81 -5.47 -9.64
CA GLY A 14 7.26 -5.28 -9.63
C GLY A 14 7.76 -4.26 -10.65
N ASP A 15 6.93 -3.29 -11.02
CA ASP A 15 7.27 -2.22 -11.97
C ASP A 15 8.13 -1.15 -11.30
N ALA A 16 9.43 -1.42 -11.19
CA ALA A 16 10.37 -0.54 -10.51
C ALA A 16 10.47 0.83 -11.17
N GLU A 17 10.35 0.92 -12.48
CA GLU A 17 10.44 2.20 -13.20
C GLU A 17 9.31 3.15 -12.78
N THR A 18 8.08 2.64 -12.73
CA THR A 18 6.93 3.43 -12.27
C THR A 18 7.10 3.86 -10.82
N LEU A 19 7.57 2.96 -9.94
CA LEU A 19 7.80 3.28 -8.54
C LEU A 19 8.89 4.33 -8.37
N GLU A 20 9.98 4.24 -9.13
CA GLU A 20 11.03 5.26 -9.13
C GLU A 20 10.48 6.64 -9.49
N ASP A 21 9.57 6.69 -10.46
CA ASP A 21 8.99 7.94 -10.92
C ASP A 21 7.96 8.53 -9.94
N LEU A 22 7.13 7.70 -9.33
CA LEU A 22 6.00 8.15 -8.53
C LEU A 22 6.28 8.28 -7.04
N ILE A 23 7.37 7.71 -6.53
CA ILE A 23 7.73 7.78 -5.11
C ILE A 23 8.84 8.81 -4.89
N HIS A 24 8.62 9.70 -3.92
CA HIS A 24 9.58 10.73 -3.54
C HIS A 24 10.83 10.11 -2.91
N ASP A 25 12.01 10.71 -3.14
CA ASP A 25 13.27 10.19 -2.59
C ASP A 25 13.29 10.14 -1.06
N ASP A 26 12.54 11.02 -0.40
CA ASP A 26 12.43 11.07 1.07
C ASP A 26 11.27 10.24 1.62
N TYR A 27 10.70 9.35 0.82
CA TYR A 27 9.54 8.55 1.20
C TYR A 27 9.77 7.74 2.47
N GLN A 28 8.72 7.70 3.30
CA GLN A 28 8.67 6.84 4.48
C GLN A 28 7.35 6.06 4.50
N PHE A 29 7.45 4.76 4.71
CA PHE A 29 6.32 3.89 5.00
C PHE A 29 6.31 3.59 6.50
N ILE A 30 5.25 3.98 7.19
CA ILE A 30 5.08 3.75 8.62
C ILE A 30 4.13 2.58 8.82
N PRO A 31 4.59 1.42 9.30
CA PRO A 31 3.71 0.26 9.50
C PRO A 31 2.80 0.46 10.72
N HIS A 32 1.67 -0.25 10.73
CA HIS A 32 0.69 -0.18 11.83
C HIS A 32 1.05 -1.05 13.04
N VAL A 33 2.04 -1.91 12.91
CA VAL A 33 2.57 -2.73 14.01
C VAL A 33 4.10 -2.64 14.00
N GLY A 34 4.77 -3.28 14.92
CA GLY A 34 6.22 -3.30 15.00
C GLY A 34 6.87 -3.62 13.66
N GLY A 35 8.08 -3.18 13.48
CA GLY A 35 8.81 -3.31 12.24
C GLY A 35 9.54 -2.02 11.92
N MET A 36 10.27 -2.02 10.80
CA MET A 36 11.07 -0.87 10.41
C MET A 36 10.26 0.08 9.54
N VAL A 37 10.52 1.37 9.72
CA VAL A 37 10.11 2.37 8.73
C VAL A 37 10.85 2.06 7.43
N MET A 38 10.11 1.92 6.33
CA MET A 38 10.70 1.57 5.04
C MET A 38 10.89 2.80 4.17
N SER A 39 12.03 2.83 3.46
CA SER A 39 12.38 3.87 2.50
C SER A 39 11.84 3.54 1.11
N LYS A 40 12.00 4.48 0.17
CA LYS A 40 11.72 4.25 -1.24
C LYS A 40 12.48 3.03 -1.78
N SER A 41 13.78 2.93 -1.49
CA SER A 41 14.57 1.80 -1.97
C SER A 41 14.13 0.48 -1.36
N ASP A 42 13.71 0.47 -0.09
CA ASP A 42 13.17 -0.73 0.54
C ASP A 42 11.87 -1.19 -0.16
N MET A 43 10.98 -0.26 -0.48
CA MET A 43 9.72 -0.58 -1.17
C MET A 43 9.97 -1.14 -2.56
N ILE A 44 10.90 -0.55 -3.31
CA ILE A 44 11.25 -1.01 -4.65
C ILE A 44 11.88 -2.41 -4.59
N ALA A 45 12.72 -2.66 -3.59
CA ALA A 45 13.38 -3.95 -3.43
C ALA A 45 12.41 -5.11 -3.21
N ILE A 46 11.28 -4.88 -2.54
CA ILE A 46 10.28 -5.92 -2.28
C ILE A 46 9.13 -5.94 -3.29
N ALA A 47 9.07 -4.96 -4.19
CA ALA A 47 8.02 -4.90 -5.21
C ALA A 47 8.06 -6.15 -6.09
N GLY A 48 6.90 -6.70 -6.37
CA GLY A 48 6.77 -7.90 -7.19
C GLY A 48 7.18 -9.20 -6.52
N SER A 49 7.52 -9.16 -5.22
CA SER A 49 7.95 -10.36 -4.49
C SER A 49 6.82 -11.36 -4.25
N GLY A 50 5.56 -10.90 -4.34
CA GLY A 50 4.39 -11.73 -4.01
C GLY A 50 4.17 -11.92 -2.52
N GLY A 51 4.93 -11.22 -1.66
CA GLY A 51 4.81 -11.36 -0.21
C GLY A 51 3.50 -10.84 0.34
N VAL A 52 2.90 -9.85 -0.31
CA VAL A 52 1.60 -9.28 0.03
C VAL A 52 0.79 -9.11 -1.24
N SER A 53 -0.48 -9.50 -1.21
CA SER A 53 -1.43 -9.20 -2.26
C SER A 53 -2.66 -8.52 -1.66
N MET A 54 -3.32 -7.68 -2.46
CA MET A 54 -4.50 -6.94 -2.01
C MET A 54 -5.75 -7.45 -2.72
N GLU A 55 -6.78 -7.73 -1.93
CA GLU A 55 -8.11 -8.07 -2.41
C GLU A 55 -9.03 -6.88 -2.19
N ASN A 56 -9.91 -6.60 -3.14
CA ASN A 56 -10.91 -5.53 -3.03
C ASN A 56 -10.27 -4.16 -2.75
N HIS A 57 -9.15 -3.87 -3.38
CA HIS A 57 -8.45 -2.60 -3.24
C HIS A 57 -9.27 -1.47 -3.85
N ARG A 58 -9.48 -0.40 -3.09
CA ARG A 58 -10.23 0.77 -3.53
C ARG A 58 -9.53 2.04 -3.09
N VAL A 59 -9.50 3.02 -3.98
CA VAL A 59 -9.10 4.37 -3.61
C VAL A 59 -10.36 5.09 -3.11
N LEU A 60 -10.36 5.48 -1.83
CA LEU A 60 -11.51 6.11 -1.19
C LEU A 60 -11.54 7.61 -1.43
N PHE A 61 -10.37 8.23 -1.50
CA PHE A 61 -10.23 9.66 -1.71
C PHE A 61 -8.82 9.97 -2.20
N GLU A 62 -8.71 10.94 -3.10
CA GLU A 62 -7.38 11.40 -3.56
C GLU A 62 -7.47 12.81 -4.10
N ASN A 63 -6.50 13.64 -3.69
CA ASN A 63 -6.24 14.95 -4.31
C ASN A 63 -4.73 15.11 -4.46
N ASP A 64 -4.25 16.32 -4.74
CA ASP A 64 -2.83 16.55 -4.96
C ASP A 64 -1.97 16.43 -3.70
N GLU A 65 -2.59 16.44 -2.52
CA GLU A 65 -1.89 16.44 -1.25
C GLU A 65 -2.00 15.12 -0.49
N VAL A 66 -3.15 14.46 -0.55
CA VAL A 66 -3.42 13.26 0.24
C VAL A 66 -4.22 12.23 -0.56
N GLY A 67 -4.10 10.97 -0.15
CA GLY A 67 -4.91 9.89 -0.69
C GLY A 67 -5.21 8.86 0.38
N GLY A 68 -6.44 8.32 0.36
CA GLY A 68 -6.88 7.26 1.24
C GLY A 68 -7.27 6.03 0.43
N GLU A 69 -6.91 4.85 0.90
CA GLU A 69 -7.23 3.60 0.22
C GLU A 69 -7.55 2.51 1.23
N HIS A 70 -8.25 1.50 0.79
CA HIS A 70 -8.62 0.36 1.61
C HIS A 70 -8.54 -0.93 0.81
N GLY A 71 -8.16 -2.00 1.47
CA GLY A 71 -8.13 -3.32 0.86
C GLY A 71 -7.91 -4.41 1.90
N ILE A 72 -8.01 -5.65 1.46
CA ILE A 72 -7.72 -6.82 2.29
C ILE A 72 -6.33 -7.30 1.92
N ALA A 73 -5.41 -7.29 2.87
CA ALA A 73 -4.05 -7.76 2.66
C ALA A 73 -3.97 -9.27 2.96
N HIS A 74 -3.42 -10.01 2.02
CA HIS A 74 -3.11 -11.42 2.17
C HIS A 74 -1.59 -11.59 2.14
N PHE A 75 -1.07 -12.39 3.07
CA PHE A 75 0.37 -12.57 3.23
C PHE A 75 0.80 -13.96 2.79
N ALA A 76 1.81 -14.04 1.91
CA ALA A 76 2.31 -15.29 1.36
C ALA A 76 2.90 -16.22 2.43
N ASN A 77 3.32 -15.67 3.57
CA ASN A 77 3.88 -16.46 4.68
C ASN A 77 2.82 -17.14 5.55
N GLY A 78 1.52 -17.02 5.20
CA GLY A 78 0.44 -17.62 5.96
C GLY A 78 -0.04 -16.83 7.17
N SER A 79 0.46 -15.63 7.38
CA SER A 79 -0.03 -14.75 8.45
C SER A 79 -1.50 -14.40 8.24
N THR A 80 -2.18 -14.06 9.33
CA THR A 80 -3.60 -13.68 9.31
C THR A 80 -3.82 -12.51 8.33
N SER A 81 -4.83 -12.65 7.47
CA SER A 81 -5.23 -11.56 6.57
C SER A 81 -5.77 -10.38 7.36
N GLU A 82 -5.62 -9.18 6.82
CA GLU A 82 -5.98 -7.95 7.50
C GLU A 82 -6.78 -7.02 6.58
N ALA A 83 -7.79 -6.35 7.17
CA ALA A 83 -8.42 -5.20 6.51
C ALA A 83 -7.55 -3.98 6.78
N VAL A 84 -7.05 -3.35 5.74
CA VAL A 84 -6.05 -2.27 5.85
C VAL A 84 -6.62 -0.97 5.31
N LEU A 85 -6.62 0.06 6.16
CA LEU A 85 -6.86 1.44 5.76
C LEU A 85 -5.50 2.14 5.67
N THR A 86 -5.25 2.77 4.54
CA THR A 86 -3.95 3.39 4.26
C THR A 86 -4.13 4.88 4.01
N PHE A 87 -3.33 5.69 4.68
CA PHE A 87 -3.24 7.13 4.45
C PHE A 87 -1.94 7.45 3.72
N ASN A 88 -2.06 8.22 2.64
CA ASN A 88 -0.94 8.62 1.80
C ASN A 88 -0.84 10.14 1.74
N ARG A 89 0.39 10.65 1.72
CA ARG A 89 0.65 12.08 1.53
C ARG A 89 1.58 12.26 0.34
N PHE A 90 1.28 13.26 -0.48
CA PHE A 90 2.07 13.58 -1.69
C PHE A 90 2.82 14.90 -1.48
N LYS A 91 3.98 15.00 -2.09
CA LYS A 91 4.78 16.22 -2.16
C LYS A 91 5.45 16.29 -3.53
N ASP A 92 5.36 17.45 -4.18
CA ASP A 92 5.94 17.68 -5.50
C ASP A 92 5.44 16.64 -6.53
N GLY A 93 4.18 16.24 -6.41
CA GLY A 93 3.56 15.27 -7.30
C GLY A 93 3.94 13.81 -7.04
N LYS A 94 4.68 13.53 -5.97
CA LYS A 94 5.16 12.19 -5.64
C LYS A 94 4.72 11.75 -4.25
N LEU A 95 4.59 10.44 -4.07
CA LEU A 95 4.23 9.86 -2.78
C LEU A 95 5.41 10.00 -1.82
N ILE A 96 5.19 10.68 -0.68
CA ILE A 96 6.26 10.93 0.29
C ILE A 96 6.02 10.25 1.64
N HIS A 97 4.77 9.88 1.94
CA HIS A 97 4.46 9.29 3.25
C HIS A 97 3.28 8.34 3.11
N THR A 98 3.39 7.18 3.73
CA THR A 98 2.31 6.19 3.84
C THR A 98 2.24 5.69 5.26
N GLU A 99 1.03 5.64 5.79
CA GLU A 99 0.79 5.13 7.13
C GLU A 99 -0.44 4.25 7.09
N THR A 100 -0.40 3.09 7.78
CA THR A 100 -1.48 2.13 7.73
C THR A 100 -2.10 1.90 9.10
N GLY A 101 -3.39 1.54 9.09
CA GLY A 101 -4.08 0.96 10.23
C GLY A 101 -4.79 -0.30 9.75
N ALA A 102 -4.77 -1.35 10.54
CA ALA A 102 -5.31 -2.63 10.10
C ALA A 102 -6.07 -3.35 11.19
N THR A 103 -7.04 -4.16 10.75
CA THR A 103 -7.82 -5.06 11.61
C THR A 103 -7.60 -6.48 11.13
N PRO A 104 -7.11 -7.39 11.98
CA PRO A 104 -7.01 -8.81 11.62
C PRO A 104 -8.39 -9.40 11.36
N LEU A 105 -8.47 -10.29 10.38
CA LEU A 105 -9.73 -10.90 9.96
C LEU A 105 -9.78 -12.36 10.40
N SER A 106 -11.00 -12.84 10.73
CA SER A 106 -11.25 -14.26 10.91
C SER A 106 -11.30 -14.95 9.55
N ASP A 107 -11.17 -16.30 9.53
CA ASP A 107 -11.15 -17.06 8.28
C ASP A 107 -12.49 -16.99 7.52
N ASP A 108 -13.57 -16.65 8.20
CA ASP A 108 -14.92 -16.59 7.64
C ASP A 108 -15.37 -15.15 7.31
N TYR A 109 -14.44 -14.21 7.16
CA TYR A 109 -14.80 -12.84 6.80
C TYR A 109 -15.52 -12.79 5.45
N LYS A 110 -16.32 -11.73 5.28
CA LYS A 110 -17.02 -11.48 4.01
C LYS A 110 -16.66 -10.10 3.49
N LEU A 111 -16.58 -9.98 2.17
CA LEU A 111 -16.38 -8.69 1.54
C LEU A 111 -17.67 -7.87 1.61
N ILE A 112 -17.52 -6.54 1.48
CA ILE A 112 -18.67 -5.62 1.44
C ILE A 112 -19.60 -6.06 0.31
N GLY A 113 -20.88 -6.17 0.62
CA GLY A 113 -21.90 -6.55 -0.35
C GLY A 113 -22.16 -8.04 -0.46
N GLN A 114 -21.47 -8.82 0.32
CA GLN A 114 -21.68 -10.28 0.35
C GLN A 114 -22.57 -10.71 1.51
#